data_5a196bb15a08b0f0daf9dcf82e69e0a5
#
_entry.id   5a196bb15a08b0f0daf9dcf82e69e0a5
#
_cell.length_a   1.000
_cell.length_b   1.000
_cell.length_c   1.000
_cell.angle_alpha   90.00
_cell.angle_beta   90.00
_cell.angle_gamma   90.00
#
_symmetry.space_group_name_H-M   'P 1'
#
loop_
_entity.id
_entity.type
_entity.pdbx_description
1 polymer ?
#
loop_
_entity_poly.entity_id
_entity_poly.type
_entity_poly.pdbx_seq_one_letter_code
_entity_poly.pdbx_strand_id
1 'polypeptide(L)' 'VLEPNNVDGLFFSGFAAYNKGEKRKAIAYWDLLLKQLPKDSLMSKEINKRIKLLQD' A
#
# COMPACT_ATOMS: atom_id res chain seq x y z
N VAL A 1 -4.83 10.93 15.29
CA VAL A 1 -5.83 10.08 14.64
C VAL A 1 -5.53 9.99 13.16
N LEU A 2 -5.40 8.77 12.67
CA LEU A 2 -5.12 8.55 11.26
C LEU A 2 -6.42 8.55 10.46
N GLU A 3 -6.44 9.38 9.43
CA GLU A 3 -7.59 9.41 8.52
C GLU A 3 -7.43 8.31 7.47
N PRO A 4 -8.55 7.71 7.02
CA PRO A 4 -8.45 6.62 6.02
C PRO A 4 -7.81 7.04 4.71
N ASN A 5 -7.88 8.32 4.37
CA ASN A 5 -7.30 8.84 3.12
C ASN A 5 -5.88 9.37 3.30
N ASN A 6 -5.35 9.29 4.51
CA ASN A 6 -4.00 9.78 4.78
C ASN A 6 -2.98 8.80 4.20
N VAL A 7 -1.98 9.33 3.51
CA VAL A 7 -0.94 8.50 2.89
C VAL A 7 -0.25 7.63 3.93
N ASP A 8 0.14 8.21 5.07
CA ASP A 8 0.78 7.44 6.12
C ASP A 8 -0.13 6.35 6.68
N GLY A 9 -1.41 6.67 6.87
CA GLY A 9 -2.37 5.71 7.36
C GLY A 9 -2.52 4.53 6.42
N LEU A 10 -2.63 4.80 5.14
CA LEU A 10 -2.74 3.73 4.13
C LEU A 10 -1.45 2.88 4.08
N PHE A 11 -0.31 3.53 4.19
CA PHE A 11 0.97 2.84 4.18
C PHE A 11 1.08 1.85 5.35
N PHE A 12 0.80 2.32 6.55
CA PHE A 12 0.86 1.48 7.75
C PHE A 12 -0.22 0.39 7.72
N SER A 13 -1.41 0.72 7.26
CA SER A 13 -2.49 -0.25 7.16
C SER A 13 -2.12 -1.37 6.20
N GLY A 14 -1.52 -1.03 5.07
CA GLY A 14 -1.05 -2.02 4.11
C GLY A 14 0.01 -2.93 4.71
N PHE A 15 0.98 -2.37 5.42
CA PHE A 15 2.01 -3.18 6.07
C PHE A 15 1.45 -4.04 7.19
N ALA A 16 0.50 -3.52 7.96
CA ALA A 16 -0.13 -4.31 9.02
C ALA A 16 -0.84 -5.52 8.42
N ALA A 17 -1.58 -5.30 7.34
CA ALA A 17 -2.26 -6.39 6.64
C ALA A 17 -1.25 -7.39 6.08
N TYR A 18 -0.17 -6.88 5.50
CA TYR A 18 0.89 -7.73 4.95
C TYR A 18 1.49 -8.62 6.04
N ASN A 19 1.78 -8.05 7.20
CA ASN A 19 2.37 -8.80 8.32
C ASN A 19 1.41 -9.86 8.87
N LYS A 20 0.11 -9.62 8.76
CA LYS A 20 -0.90 -10.58 9.19
C LYS A 20 -1.15 -11.67 8.16
N GLY A 21 -0.54 -11.58 6.99
CA GLY A 21 -0.78 -12.51 5.91
C GLY A 21 -2.04 -12.23 5.10
N GLU A 22 -2.66 -11.06 5.30
CA GLU A 22 -3.85 -10.66 4.59
C GLU A 22 -3.46 -9.96 3.28
N LYS A 23 -3.03 -10.74 2.31
CA LYS A 23 -2.48 -10.21 1.06
C LYS A 23 -3.45 -9.31 0.32
N ARG A 24 -4.71 -9.72 0.23
CA ARG A 24 -5.70 -8.95 -0.52
C ARG A 24 -5.93 -7.58 0.10
N LYS A 25 -5.98 -7.52 1.43
CA LYS A 25 -6.15 -6.26 2.14
C LYS A 25 -4.93 -5.36 1.96
N ALA A 26 -3.74 -5.95 2.04
CA ALA A 26 -2.51 -5.20 1.82
C ALA A 26 -2.50 -4.57 0.43
N ILE A 27 -2.86 -5.34 -0.59
CA ILE A 27 -2.91 -4.84 -1.96
C ILE A 27 -3.95 -3.74 -2.09
N ALA A 28 -5.11 -3.91 -1.47
CA ALA A 28 -6.16 -2.90 -1.54
C ALA A 28 -5.71 -1.57 -0.91
N TYR A 29 -5.08 -1.62 0.25
CA TYR A 29 -4.56 -0.42 0.89
C TYR A 29 -3.48 0.25 0.04
N TRP A 30 -2.56 -0.54 -0.48
CA TRP A 30 -1.47 -0.01 -1.30
C TRP A 30 -1.98 0.54 -2.62
N ASP A 31 -3.02 -0.05 -3.18
CA ASP A 31 -3.66 0.44 -4.39
C ASP A 31 -4.23 1.84 -4.17
N LEU A 32 -4.93 2.02 -3.04
CA LEU A 32 -5.45 3.33 -2.67
C LEU A 32 -4.31 4.33 -2.45
N LEU A 33 -3.23 3.87 -1.84
CA LEU A 33 -2.06 4.70 -1.61
C LEU A 33 -1.45 5.17 -2.93
N LEU A 34 -1.34 4.27 -3.90
CA LEU A 34 -0.78 4.60 -5.20
C LEU A 34 -1.57 5.69 -5.91
N LYS A 35 -2.88 5.72 -5.72
CA LYS A 35 -3.71 6.75 -6.34
C LYS A 35 -3.40 8.14 -5.81
N GLN A 36 -2.82 8.24 -4.64
CA GLN A 36 -2.49 9.51 -4.01
C GLN A 36 -1.05 9.92 -4.23
N LEU A 37 -0.24 9.04 -4.81
CA LEU A 37 1.17 9.30 -5.04
C LEU A 37 1.44 9.56 -6.52
N PRO A 38 2.43 10.41 -6.84
CA PRO A 38 2.89 10.55 -8.22
C PRO A 38 3.41 9.20 -8.74
N LYS A 39 3.12 8.91 -10.00
CA LYS A 39 3.51 7.61 -10.58
C LYS A 39 5.01 7.39 -10.62
N ASP A 40 5.78 8.47 -10.73
CA ASP A 40 7.24 8.39 -10.80
C ASP A 40 7.92 8.60 -9.45
N SER A 41 7.17 8.64 -8.35
CA SER A 41 7.79 8.74 -7.05
C SER A 41 8.44 7.40 -6.67
N LEU A 42 9.48 7.46 -5.87
CA LEU A 42 10.15 6.26 -5.40
C LEU A 42 9.21 5.37 -4.60
N MET A 43 8.37 5.99 -3.76
CA MET A 43 7.42 5.24 -2.95
C MET A 43 6.43 4.48 -3.84
N SER A 44 5.95 5.12 -4.89
CA SER A 44 5.04 4.47 -5.83
C SER A 44 5.67 3.24 -6.46
N LYS A 45 6.93 3.35 -6.86
CA LYS A 45 7.65 2.24 -7.45
C LYS A 45 7.85 1.09 -6.45
N GLU A 46 8.17 1.42 -5.22
CA GLU A 46 8.34 0.42 -4.17
C GLU A 46 7.04 -0.31 -3.88
N ILE A 47 5.94 0.44 -3.77
CA ILE A 47 4.63 -0.15 -3.51
C ILE A 47 4.22 -1.07 -4.64
N ASN A 48 4.41 -0.63 -5.89
CA ASN A 48 4.10 -1.46 -7.06
C ASN A 48 4.87 -2.78 -7.03
N LYS A 49 6.14 -2.71 -6.67
CA LYS A 49 6.98 -3.89 -6.60
C LYS A 49 6.44 -4.88 -5.57
N ARG A 50 6.04 -4.37 -4.40
CA ARG A 50 5.50 -5.22 -3.35
C ARG A 50 4.17 -5.86 -3.77
N ILE A 51 3.33 -5.10 -4.45
CA ILE A 51 2.05 -5.62 -4.93
C ILE A 51 2.29 -6.79 -5.90
N LYS A 52 3.24 -6.65 -6.80
CA LYS A 52 3.56 -7.72 -7.74
C LYS A 52 4.04 -8.99 -7.02
N LEU A 53 4.86 -8.81 -6.00
CA LEU A 53 5.34 -9.95 -5.23
C LEU A 53 4.21 -10.69 -4.53
N LEU A 54 3.22 -9.94 -4.06
CA LEU A 54 2.08 -10.55 -3.37
C LEU A 54 1.10 -11.23 -4.32
N GLN A 55 1.06 -10.82 -5.58
CA GLN A 55 0.15 -11.41 -6.56
C GLN A 55 0.66 -12.74 -7.10
N ASP A 56 1.89 -13.04 -6.91
CA ASP A 56 2.46 -14.35 -7.27
C ASP A 56 2.19 -15.40 -6.18
#